data_9b1fbba4582512cd5d090dbce2966da6
#
_entry.id   9b1fbba4582512cd5d090dbce2966da6
#
_cell.length_a   1.000
_cell.length_b   1.000
_cell.length_c   1.000
_cell.angle_alpha   90.00
_cell.angle_beta   90.00
_cell.angle_gamma   90.00
#
_symmetry.space_group_name_H-M   'P 1'
#
loop_
_entity.id
_entity.type
_entity.pdbx_description
1 polymer ?
#
loop_
_entity_poly.entity_id
_entity_poly.type
_entity_poly.pdbx_seq_one_letter_code
_entity_poly.pdbx_strand_id
1 'polypeptide(L)'
;MLVAYSGREIGPFSAIEESTIAQLTPALIRSDIFAWYTVIGAAGSSCGKLATGWAVQHLQTLEGWDPIRSYRAVFLAYAGFGFVNVMLACFLSSKVEAEKHVYPENNPEEETETEPLLNGNESTAKSESAAVERKALLPKISKESQAIVFKLCLLFAVDSLASGLVPASWVTYFFHVKFGLPEGELGSLFFTTGLISAASSIIAASLSRRIGLVNTMVFTHLPSAIALSLIPVPASLPWAIFFLVLRSSMASMDIAPKAAFLSAVVLPGERTAVMGFIAVVRTFSQSCGPLITGLLAQAGKFWVTFVVAGLLKAAYDLGLLALFKGHKTRDEGGDGRKKVEDEE
;
A
#
# COMPACT_ATOMS: atom_id res chain seq x y z
N MET A 1 -14.61 -13.92 -12.37
CA MET A 1 -14.11 -13.14 -11.20
C MET A 1 -12.81 -12.48 -11.63
N LEU A 2 -12.89 -11.29 -12.19
CA LEU A 2 -11.71 -10.49 -12.51
C LEU A 2 -11.13 -10.04 -11.17
N VAL A 3 -9.94 -10.51 -10.84
CA VAL A 3 -9.14 -9.92 -9.78
C VAL A 3 -8.86 -8.50 -10.25
N ALA A 4 -9.70 -7.56 -9.81
CA ALA A 4 -9.42 -6.16 -10.02
C ALA A 4 -8.13 -5.88 -9.25
N TYR A 5 -7.05 -5.75 -9.99
CA TYR A 5 -5.80 -5.22 -9.51
C TYR A 5 -6.10 -3.90 -8.80
N SER A 6 -6.11 -3.93 -7.50
CA SER A 6 -6.10 -2.72 -6.71
C SER A 6 -4.69 -2.17 -6.86
N GLY A 7 -4.50 -1.07 -7.57
CA GLY A 7 -3.24 -0.51 -8.05
C GLY A 7 -2.17 -0.20 -7.01
N ARG A 8 -2.03 -1.06 -6.02
CA ARG A 8 -0.96 -1.19 -5.05
C ARG A 8 -0.87 -2.63 -4.60
N GLU A 9 -0.26 -3.46 -5.41
CA GLU A 9 0.22 -4.73 -4.92
C GLU A 9 1.32 -4.46 -3.88
N ILE A 10 1.03 -4.90 -2.66
CA ILE A 10 2.08 -5.11 -1.66
C ILE A 10 2.73 -6.43 -2.09
N GLY A 11 3.61 -6.36 -3.08
CA GLY A 11 4.26 -7.53 -3.63
C GLY A 11 5.75 -7.27 -3.85
N PRO A 12 6.57 -8.32 -3.93
CA PRO A 12 8.01 -8.18 -4.16
C PRO A 12 8.31 -7.47 -5.48
N PHE A 13 7.43 -7.57 -6.48
CA PHE A 13 7.64 -6.97 -7.79
C PHE A 13 7.60 -5.44 -7.76
N SER A 14 6.65 -4.81 -7.05
CA SER A 14 6.61 -3.35 -6.94
C SER A 14 7.83 -2.80 -6.22
N ALA A 15 8.34 -3.52 -5.21
CA ALA A 15 9.56 -3.13 -4.51
C ALA A 15 10.79 -3.21 -5.43
N ILE A 16 10.87 -4.21 -6.30
CA ILE A 16 11.93 -4.34 -7.31
C ILE A 16 11.83 -3.22 -8.33
N GLU A 17 10.64 -2.95 -8.88
CA GLU A 17 10.41 -1.86 -9.84
C GLU A 17 10.79 -0.51 -9.25
N GLU A 18 10.31 -0.21 -8.03
CA GLU A 18 10.60 1.05 -7.35
C GLU A 18 12.11 1.20 -7.03
N SER A 19 12.77 0.13 -6.59
CA SER A 19 14.22 0.17 -6.33
C SER A 19 15.02 0.38 -7.60
N THR A 20 14.64 -0.27 -8.69
CA THR A 20 15.27 -0.12 -10.01
C THR A 20 15.10 1.31 -10.55
N ILE A 21 13.89 1.87 -10.48
CA ILE A 21 13.62 3.26 -10.85
C ILE A 21 14.47 4.21 -10.00
N ALA A 22 14.56 3.97 -8.70
CA ALA A 22 15.36 4.78 -7.80
C ALA A 22 16.87 4.73 -8.13
N GLN A 23 17.38 3.56 -8.52
CA GLN A 23 18.77 3.36 -8.90
C GLN A 23 19.11 4.04 -10.22
N LEU A 24 18.24 3.93 -11.22
CA LEU A 24 18.47 4.49 -12.57
C LEU A 24 18.21 6.00 -12.65
N THR A 25 17.60 6.61 -11.63
CA THR A 25 17.16 8.01 -11.68
C THR A 25 18.03 8.90 -10.80
N PRO A 26 18.58 10.03 -11.34
CA PRO A 26 19.27 11.03 -10.54
C PRO A 26 18.41 11.56 -9.40
N ALA A 27 19.01 11.82 -8.24
CA ALA A 27 18.30 12.25 -7.02
C ALA A 27 17.42 13.49 -7.24
N LEU A 28 17.85 14.42 -8.10
CA LEU A 28 17.19 15.70 -8.35
C LEU A 28 15.79 15.55 -8.98
N ILE A 29 15.60 14.57 -9.88
CA ILE A 29 14.35 14.37 -10.64
C ILE A 29 13.60 13.11 -10.22
N ARG A 30 14.11 12.40 -9.20
CA ARG A 30 13.57 11.13 -8.75
C ARG A 30 12.10 11.25 -8.29
N SER A 31 11.77 12.32 -7.55
CA SER A 31 10.39 12.56 -7.10
C SER A 31 9.42 12.72 -8.27
N ASP A 32 9.84 13.39 -9.34
CA ASP A 32 9.00 13.62 -10.51
C ASP A 32 8.76 12.32 -11.29
N ILE A 33 9.80 11.50 -11.43
CA ILE A 33 9.68 10.18 -12.07
C ILE A 33 8.73 9.27 -11.29
N PHE A 34 8.82 9.23 -9.95
CA PHE A 34 7.88 8.46 -9.13
C PHE A 34 6.45 9.00 -9.20
N ALA A 35 6.28 10.31 -9.29
CA ALA A 35 4.97 10.91 -9.50
C ALA A 35 4.36 10.47 -10.83
N TRP A 36 5.13 10.53 -11.93
CA TRP A 36 4.70 10.05 -13.24
C TRP A 36 4.42 8.54 -13.25
N TYR A 37 5.27 7.73 -12.63
CA TYR A 37 5.06 6.28 -12.49
C TYR A 37 3.70 5.99 -11.84
N THR A 38 3.38 6.69 -10.75
CA THR A 38 2.12 6.52 -10.02
C THR A 38 0.91 6.97 -10.88
N VAL A 39 1.01 8.11 -11.56
CA VAL A 39 -0.08 8.62 -12.42
C VAL A 39 -0.33 7.71 -13.61
N ILE A 40 0.72 7.27 -14.30
CA ILE A 40 0.61 6.36 -15.45
C ILE A 40 0.03 5.02 -15.00
N GLY A 41 0.46 4.47 -13.86
CA GLY A 41 -0.08 3.23 -13.29
C GLY A 41 -1.57 3.35 -12.96
N ALA A 42 -1.99 4.45 -12.34
CA ALA A 42 -3.39 4.70 -12.01
C ALA A 42 -4.26 4.90 -13.27
N ALA A 43 -3.76 5.64 -14.26
CA ALA A 43 -4.43 5.84 -15.54
C ALA A 43 -4.55 4.52 -16.31
N GLY A 44 -3.47 3.74 -16.41
CA GLY A 44 -3.46 2.44 -17.05
C GLY A 44 -4.45 1.45 -16.41
N SER A 45 -4.47 1.40 -15.07
CA SER A 45 -5.44 0.58 -14.33
C SER A 45 -6.89 1.00 -14.61
N SER A 46 -7.16 2.30 -14.67
CA SER A 46 -8.49 2.83 -14.97
C SER A 46 -8.92 2.51 -16.40
N CYS A 47 -8.04 2.74 -17.38
CA CYS A 47 -8.28 2.38 -18.80
C CYS A 47 -8.50 0.88 -18.96
N GLY A 48 -7.73 0.04 -18.25
CA GLY A 48 -7.90 -1.41 -18.26
C GLY A 48 -9.30 -1.85 -17.80
N LYS A 49 -9.84 -1.23 -16.75
CA LYS A 49 -11.21 -1.52 -16.26
C LYS A 49 -12.27 -1.15 -17.31
N LEU A 50 -12.11 0.03 -17.95
CA LEU A 50 -13.00 0.48 -19.01
C LEU A 50 -12.96 -0.48 -20.20
N ALA A 51 -11.77 -0.74 -20.71
CA ALA A 51 -11.58 -1.63 -21.89
C ALA A 51 -12.10 -3.04 -21.62
N THR A 52 -11.81 -3.61 -20.46
CA THR A 52 -12.27 -4.95 -20.07
C THR A 52 -13.79 -5.01 -19.94
N GLY A 53 -14.42 -4.02 -19.30
CA GLY A 53 -15.87 -3.99 -19.12
C GLY A 53 -16.59 -3.96 -20.46
N TRP A 54 -16.21 -3.04 -21.34
CA TRP A 54 -16.82 -2.94 -22.67
C TRP A 54 -16.49 -4.11 -23.60
N ALA A 55 -15.28 -4.67 -23.52
CA ALA A 55 -14.91 -5.86 -24.28
C ALA A 55 -15.78 -7.06 -23.89
N VAL A 56 -15.96 -7.31 -22.59
CA VAL A 56 -16.83 -8.42 -22.12
C VAL A 56 -18.26 -8.21 -22.57
N GLN A 57 -18.81 -7.01 -22.37
CA GLN A 57 -20.17 -6.69 -22.78
C GLN A 57 -20.34 -6.85 -24.30
N HIS A 58 -19.41 -6.36 -25.11
CA HIS A 58 -19.47 -6.50 -26.56
C HIS A 58 -19.39 -7.97 -27.00
N LEU A 59 -18.49 -8.75 -26.42
CA LEU A 59 -18.40 -10.18 -26.74
C LEU A 59 -19.70 -10.92 -26.44
N GLN A 60 -20.40 -10.59 -25.38
CA GLN A 60 -21.68 -11.20 -25.00
C GLN A 60 -22.83 -10.85 -25.98
N THR A 61 -22.68 -9.82 -26.82
CA THR A 61 -23.66 -9.53 -27.89
C THR A 61 -23.47 -10.39 -29.15
N LEU A 62 -22.33 -11.09 -29.24
CA LEU A 62 -22.04 -11.94 -30.41
C LEU A 62 -22.66 -13.32 -30.26
N GLU A 63 -23.16 -13.86 -31.35
CA GLU A 63 -23.73 -15.21 -31.38
C GLU A 63 -22.70 -16.27 -30.96
N GLY A 64 -23.11 -17.16 -30.07
CA GLY A 64 -22.26 -18.24 -29.56
C GLY A 64 -21.27 -17.84 -28.43
N TRP A 65 -21.35 -16.58 -27.98
CA TRP A 65 -20.56 -16.11 -26.83
C TRP A 65 -21.42 -16.11 -25.58
N ASP A 66 -21.07 -16.98 -24.66
CA ASP A 66 -21.60 -16.99 -23.28
C ASP A 66 -20.71 -16.16 -22.34
N PRO A 67 -21.18 -15.80 -21.13
CA PRO A 67 -20.38 -15.04 -20.17
C PRO A 67 -19.02 -15.72 -19.87
N ILE A 68 -18.97 -17.05 -19.81
CA ILE A 68 -17.76 -17.79 -19.48
C ILE A 68 -16.72 -17.65 -20.60
N ARG A 69 -17.15 -17.75 -21.86
CA ARG A 69 -16.26 -17.56 -23.02
C ARG A 69 -15.72 -16.14 -23.08
N SER A 70 -16.57 -15.15 -22.82
CA SER A 70 -16.18 -13.73 -22.79
C SER A 70 -15.12 -13.46 -21.74
N TYR A 71 -15.29 -13.98 -20.52
CA TYR A 71 -14.27 -13.86 -19.47
C TYR A 71 -12.98 -14.61 -19.82
N ARG A 72 -13.06 -15.82 -20.39
CA ARG A 72 -11.86 -16.57 -20.85
C ARG A 72 -11.06 -15.79 -21.89
N ALA A 73 -11.73 -15.13 -22.84
CA ALA A 73 -11.05 -14.29 -23.84
C ALA A 73 -10.25 -13.15 -23.18
N VAL A 74 -10.83 -12.49 -22.18
CA VAL A 74 -10.12 -11.45 -21.41
C VAL A 74 -8.94 -12.01 -20.65
N PHE A 75 -9.07 -13.19 -20.02
CA PHE A 75 -7.95 -13.84 -19.36
C PHE A 75 -6.83 -14.24 -20.33
N LEU A 76 -7.17 -14.70 -21.53
CA LEU A 76 -6.18 -14.99 -22.58
C LEU A 76 -5.47 -13.71 -23.05
N ALA A 77 -6.21 -12.61 -23.25
CA ALA A 77 -5.62 -11.32 -23.56
C ALA A 77 -4.67 -10.86 -22.44
N TYR A 78 -5.06 -10.99 -21.17
CA TYR A 78 -4.21 -10.68 -20.03
C TYR A 78 -2.94 -11.55 -19.98
N ALA A 79 -3.08 -12.86 -20.28
CA ALA A 79 -1.91 -13.75 -20.39
C ALA A 79 -0.98 -13.33 -21.54
N GLY A 80 -1.54 -12.87 -22.66
CA GLY A 80 -0.77 -12.29 -23.78
C GLY A 80 0.02 -11.05 -23.36
N PHE A 81 -0.59 -10.13 -22.61
CA PHE A 81 0.13 -8.98 -22.05
C PHE A 81 1.23 -9.42 -21.06
N GLY A 82 0.96 -10.44 -20.23
CA GLY A 82 1.96 -11.03 -19.35
C GLY A 82 3.16 -11.58 -20.13
N PHE A 83 2.90 -12.28 -21.25
CA PHE A 83 3.96 -12.78 -22.12
C PHE A 83 4.80 -11.64 -22.75
N VAL A 84 4.13 -10.59 -23.22
CA VAL A 84 4.82 -9.38 -23.73
C VAL A 84 5.71 -8.77 -22.65
N ASN A 85 5.22 -8.66 -21.41
CA ASN A 85 6.04 -8.15 -20.29
C ASN A 85 7.26 -9.02 -20.03
N VAL A 86 7.13 -10.35 -20.08
CA VAL A 86 8.28 -11.26 -19.96
C VAL A 86 9.28 -11.04 -21.09
N MET A 87 8.80 -10.90 -22.34
CA MET A 87 9.66 -10.61 -23.48
C MET A 87 10.41 -9.28 -23.28
N LEU A 88 9.70 -8.23 -22.86
CA LEU A 88 10.33 -6.93 -22.60
C LEU A 88 11.36 -7.02 -21.46
N ALA A 89 11.08 -7.82 -20.43
CA ALA A 89 12.03 -8.03 -19.33
C ALA A 89 13.32 -8.72 -19.80
N CYS A 90 13.25 -9.62 -20.80
CA CYS A 90 14.44 -10.25 -21.38
C CYS A 90 15.35 -9.26 -22.15
N PHE A 91 14.82 -8.12 -22.56
CA PHE A 91 15.60 -7.06 -23.22
C PHE A 91 16.17 -6.02 -22.25
N LEU A 92 15.93 -6.16 -20.94
CA LEU A 92 16.49 -5.27 -19.94
C LEU A 92 18.02 -5.39 -19.91
N SER A 93 18.69 -4.23 -19.85
CA SER A 93 20.14 -4.13 -19.76
C SER A 93 20.64 -4.55 -18.38
N SER A 94 21.88 -5.01 -18.27
CA SER A 94 22.57 -5.29 -16.99
C SER A 94 22.62 -4.10 -16.02
N LYS A 95 22.36 -2.87 -16.49
CA LYS A 95 22.22 -1.68 -15.63
C LYS A 95 21.05 -1.74 -14.67
N VAL A 96 20.10 -2.66 -14.90
CA VAL A 96 18.92 -2.90 -14.04
C VAL A 96 19.25 -3.86 -12.89
N GLU A 97 20.38 -4.59 -12.98
CA GLU A 97 20.82 -5.47 -11.89
C GLU A 97 21.18 -4.64 -10.65
N ALA A 98 20.77 -5.15 -9.49
CA ALA A 98 21.12 -4.51 -8.22
C ALA A 98 22.63 -4.43 -8.08
N GLU A 99 23.16 -3.23 -7.81
CA GLU A 99 24.56 -3.08 -7.45
C GLU A 99 24.85 -4.01 -6.26
N LYS A 100 25.82 -4.91 -6.45
CA LYS A 100 26.36 -5.67 -5.31
C LYS A 100 26.95 -4.64 -4.37
N HIS A 101 26.28 -4.38 -3.24
CA HIS A 101 26.96 -3.72 -2.12
C HIS A 101 28.14 -4.61 -1.74
N VAL A 102 29.30 -4.27 -2.26
CA VAL A 102 30.57 -4.74 -1.72
C VAL A 102 30.64 -4.04 -0.36
N TYR A 103 30.27 -4.75 0.70
CA TYR A 103 30.65 -4.34 2.03
C TYR A 103 32.16 -4.17 2.00
N PRO A 104 32.72 -3.02 2.38
CA PRO A 104 34.15 -2.94 2.50
C PRO A 104 34.56 -4.07 3.45
N GLU A 105 35.26 -5.04 2.91
CA GLU A 105 35.94 -6.06 3.70
C GLU A 105 36.88 -5.23 4.60
N ASN A 106 36.59 -5.23 5.90
CA ASN A 106 37.44 -4.59 6.88
C ASN A 106 38.84 -5.21 6.70
N ASN A 107 39.70 -4.52 5.97
CA ASN A 107 41.12 -4.79 6.00
C ASN A 107 41.59 -4.52 7.43
N PRO A 108 42.14 -5.50 8.11
CA PRO A 108 42.67 -5.30 9.47
C PRO A 108 44.04 -4.63 9.50
N GLU A 109 44.37 -3.80 8.50
CA GLU A 109 45.66 -3.10 8.39
C GLU A 109 45.42 -1.60 8.27
N GLU A 110 45.08 -0.96 9.36
CA GLU A 110 45.37 0.44 9.68
C GLU A 110 44.92 0.75 11.12
N GLU A 111 45.45 0.02 12.10
CA GLU A 111 45.64 0.55 13.46
C GLU A 111 47.13 0.86 13.63
N THR A 112 47.51 2.09 13.26
CA THR A 112 48.80 2.67 13.59
C THR A 112 48.78 3.08 15.06
N GLU A 113 49.58 2.34 15.82
CA GLU A 113 50.39 2.77 16.99
C GLU A 113 49.86 3.88 17.92
N THR A 114 49.44 3.47 19.10
CA THR A 114 50.01 4.08 20.32
C THR A 114 50.02 3.03 21.44
N GLU A 115 51.23 2.52 21.73
CA GLU A 115 51.54 1.77 22.94
C GLU A 115 51.44 2.64 24.18
N PRO A 116 51.20 2.06 25.38
CA PRO A 116 52.31 1.50 26.12
C PRO A 116 52.04 0.21 26.92
N LEU A 117 53.00 -0.70 26.81
CA LEU A 117 53.60 -1.58 27.82
C LEU A 117 52.89 -1.89 29.15
N LEU A 118 52.59 -3.17 29.41
CA LEU A 118 53.23 -3.98 30.47
C LEU A 118 52.52 -5.29 30.76
N ASN A 119 53.27 -6.36 30.59
CA ASN A 119 53.34 -7.60 31.39
C ASN A 119 52.22 -8.66 31.41
N GLY A 120 52.61 -9.81 30.95
CA GLY A 120 52.70 -10.99 31.80
C GLY A 120 51.66 -12.09 31.57
N ASN A 121 52.15 -13.21 30.95
CA ASN A 121 51.86 -14.58 31.25
C ASN A 121 50.63 -15.31 30.67
N GLU A 122 51.04 -16.28 29.86
CA GLU A 122 50.62 -17.71 29.79
C GLU A 122 49.21 -18.09 29.26
N SER A 123 49.30 -18.63 28.03
CA SER A 123 48.73 -19.92 27.61
C SER A 123 47.35 -20.35 28.12
N THR A 124 46.38 -20.34 27.24
CA THR A 124 45.68 -21.58 26.92
C THR A 124 44.90 -21.44 25.60
N ALA A 125 45.26 -22.24 24.61
CA ALA A 125 44.50 -22.42 23.40
C ALA A 125 43.10 -22.98 23.73
N LYS A 126 42.09 -22.20 23.51
CA LYS A 126 40.72 -22.69 23.32
C LYS A 126 40.26 -22.24 21.96
N SER A 127 40.23 -23.24 21.07
CA SER A 127 39.43 -23.23 19.85
C SER A 127 38.00 -22.84 20.20
N GLU A 128 37.65 -21.55 20.05
CA GLU A 128 36.27 -21.14 20.02
C GLU A 128 35.79 -21.23 18.56
N SER A 129 35.12 -22.37 18.33
CA SER A 129 34.20 -22.56 17.22
C SER A 129 33.45 -21.29 16.97
N ALA A 130 33.66 -20.68 15.78
CA ALA A 130 32.82 -19.60 15.26
C ALA A 130 31.37 -20.12 15.20
N ALA A 131 30.64 -19.86 16.26
CA ALA A 131 29.21 -20.04 16.27
C ALA A 131 28.66 -19.07 15.20
N VAL A 132 28.28 -19.61 14.06
CA VAL A 132 27.46 -18.92 13.07
C VAL A 132 26.26 -18.39 13.84
N GLU A 133 26.28 -17.10 14.16
CA GLU A 133 25.13 -16.39 14.72
C GLU A 133 23.98 -16.61 13.76
N ARG A 134 23.09 -17.54 14.10
CA ARG A 134 21.82 -17.69 13.39
C ARG A 134 21.15 -16.34 13.51
N LYS A 135 21.18 -15.53 12.42
CA LYS A 135 20.45 -14.28 12.32
C LYS A 135 19.04 -14.58 12.76
N ALA A 136 18.64 -14.04 13.90
CA ALA A 136 17.29 -14.19 14.42
C ALA A 136 16.34 -13.73 13.32
N LEU A 137 15.40 -14.56 12.90
CA LEU A 137 14.41 -14.29 11.86
C LEU A 137 13.54 -13.07 12.20
N LEU A 138 13.53 -12.65 13.48
CA LEU A 138 12.84 -11.47 13.96
C LEU A 138 13.87 -10.43 14.36
N PRO A 139 13.78 -9.20 13.80
CA PRO A 139 14.65 -8.10 14.18
C PRO A 139 14.45 -7.77 15.66
N LYS A 140 15.54 -7.44 16.36
CA LYS A 140 15.50 -6.97 17.74
C LYS A 140 14.87 -5.55 17.72
N ILE A 141 13.58 -5.46 18.04
CA ILE A 141 12.86 -4.19 18.22
C ILE A 141 13.12 -3.74 19.66
N SER A 142 13.53 -2.48 19.85
CA SER A 142 13.77 -1.90 21.17
C SER A 142 12.48 -1.91 22.02
N LYS A 143 12.62 -2.02 23.34
CA LYS A 143 11.46 -2.04 24.25
C LYS A 143 10.58 -0.78 24.11
N GLU A 144 11.19 0.36 23.79
CA GLU A 144 10.49 1.63 23.56
C GLU A 144 9.64 1.58 22.29
N SER A 145 10.17 1.00 21.20
CA SER A 145 9.45 0.84 19.93
C SER A 145 8.35 -0.21 20.00
N GLN A 146 8.46 -1.24 20.84
CA GLN A 146 7.51 -2.35 20.88
C GLN A 146 6.06 -1.91 21.12
N ALA A 147 5.84 -0.98 22.08
CA ALA A 147 4.51 -0.48 22.39
C ALA A 147 3.91 0.31 21.22
N ILE A 148 4.71 1.10 20.53
CA ILE A 148 4.30 1.88 19.35
C ILE A 148 3.99 0.93 18.19
N VAL A 149 4.88 -0.02 17.93
CA VAL A 149 4.72 -1.04 16.87
C VAL A 149 3.47 -1.87 17.11
N PHE A 150 3.20 -2.31 18.34
CA PHE A 150 2.00 -3.06 18.66
C PHE A 150 0.72 -2.26 18.39
N LYS A 151 0.66 -0.98 18.80
CA LYS A 151 -0.47 -0.09 18.52
C LYS A 151 -0.68 0.10 17.02
N LEU A 152 0.41 0.33 16.27
CA LEU A 152 0.36 0.46 14.82
C LEU A 152 -0.12 -0.82 14.14
N CYS A 153 0.40 -1.98 14.56
CA CYS A 153 -0.03 -3.28 14.02
C CYS A 153 -1.53 -3.52 14.24
N LEU A 154 -2.04 -3.21 15.44
CA LEU A 154 -3.46 -3.36 15.75
C LEU A 154 -4.32 -2.44 14.85
N LEU A 155 -3.96 -1.17 14.76
CA LEU A 155 -4.67 -0.20 13.91
C LEU A 155 -4.66 -0.62 12.44
N PHE A 156 -3.48 -0.97 11.91
CA PHE A 156 -3.36 -1.37 10.52
C PHE A 156 -3.98 -2.74 10.22
N ALA A 157 -4.04 -3.65 11.20
CA ALA A 157 -4.78 -4.90 11.07
C ALA A 157 -6.27 -4.64 10.88
N VAL A 158 -6.85 -3.74 11.68
CA VAL A 158 -8.27 -3.35 11.59
C VAL A 158 -8.57 -2.70 10.24
N ASP A 159 -7.76 -1.73 9.78
CA ASP A 159 -7.92 -1.09 8.46
C ASP A 159 -7.79 -2.09 7.32
N SER A 160 -6.83 -3.02 7.41
CA SER A 160 -6.58 -4.01 6.38
C SER A 160 -7.67 -5.08 6.31
N LEU A 161 -8.19 -5.52 7.47
CA LEU A 161 -9.36 -6.40 7.53
C LEU A 161 -10.58 -5.72 6.87
N ALA A 162 -10.85 -4.46 7.21
CA ALA A 162 -11.92 -3.68 6.60
C ALA A 162 -11.76 -3.56 5.08
N SER A 163 -10.53 -3.35 4.60
CA SER A 163 -10.22 -3.30 3.16
C SER A 163 -10.40 -4.67 2.48
N GLY A 164 -10.12 -5.75 3.19
CA GLY A 164 -10.37 -7.11 2.73
C GLY A 164 -11.85 -7.48 2.66
N LEU A 165 -12.70 -6.94 3.55
CA LEU A 165 -14.15 -7.18 3.51
C LEU A 165 -14.79 -6.64 2.23
N VAL A 166 -14.36 -5.49 1.74
CA VAL A 166 -14.96 -4.81 0.57
C VAL A 166 -13.88 -4.43 -0.46
N PRO A 167 -13.17 -5.42 -1.06
CA PRO A 167 -12.29 -5.15 -2.18
C PRO A 167 -13.10 -4.73 -3.42
N ALA A 168 -12.45 -4.14 -4.41
CA ALA A 168 -13.10 -3.64 -5.62
C ALA A 168 -13.96 -4.69 -6.35
N SER A 169 -13.55 -5.96 -6.33
CA SER A 169 -14.31 -7.06 -6.93
C SER A 169 -15.68 -7.26 -6.27
N TRP A 170 -15.77 -7.15 -4.95
CA TRP A 170 -17.03 -7.25 -4.23
C TRP A 170 -17.91 -6.00 -4.45
N VAL A 171 -17.32 -4.82 -4.58
CA VAL A 171 -18.07 -3.60 -4.95
C VAL A 171 -18.67 -3.76 -6.35
N THR A 172 -17.88 -4.25 -7.32
CA THR A 172 -18.35 -4.53 -8.68
C THR A 172 -19.51 -5.53 -8.66
N TYR A 173 -19.35 -6.64 -7.94
CA TYR A 173 -20.40 -7.65 -7.77
C TYR A 173 -21.67 -7.06 -7.15
N PHE A 174 -21.54 -6.21 -6.13
CA PHE A 174 -22.68 -5.54 -5.50
C PHE A 174 -23.49 -4.69 -6.48
N PHE A 175 -22.81 -3.87 -7.28
CA PHE A 175 -23.49 -3.01 -8.27
C PHE A 175 -24.16 -3.84 -9.38
N HIS A 176 -23.51 -4.92 -9.81
CA HIS A 176 -24.07 -5.84 -10.78
C HIS A 176 -25.34 -6.53 -10.25
N VAL A 177 -25.28 -7.11 -9.06
CA VAL A 177 -26.40 -7.88 -8.49
C VAL A 177 -27.57 -7.00 -8.04
N LYS A 178 -27.26 -5.87 -7.36
CA LYS A 178 -28.32 -5.01 -6.79
C LYS A 178 -28.98 -4.14 -7.83
N PHE A 179 -28.23 -3.60 -8.79
CA PHE A 179 -28.73 -2.62 -9.76
C PHE A 179 -28.78 -3.14 -11.20
N GLY A 180 -28.32 -4.37 -11.44
CA GLY A 180 -28.34 -4.96 -12.78
C GLY A 180 -27.39 -4.30 -13.77
N LEU A 181 -26.34 -3.61 -13.30
CA LEU A 181 -25.41 -2.90 -14.18
C LEU A 181 -24.63 -3.89 -15.05
N PRO A 182 -24.61 -3.68 -16.38
CA PRO A 182 -23.83 -4.49 -17.29
C PRO A 182 -22.32 -4.17 -17.14
N GLU A 183 -21.48 -5.06 -17.65
CA GLU A 183 -20.03 -5.01 -17.46
C GLU A 183 -19.38 -3.73 -18.01
N GLY A 184 -19.88 -3.21 -19.14
CA GLY A 184 -19.38 -1.97 -19.73
C GLY A 184 -19.68 -0.73 -18.88
N GLU A 185 -20.87 -0.65 -18.29
CA GLU A 185 -21.24 0.43 -17.37
C GLU A 185 -20.41 0.36 -16.08
N LEU A 186 -20.20 -0.86 -15.54
CA LEU A 186 -19.30 -1.09 -14.42
C LEU A 186 -17.87 -0.66 -14.76
N GLY A 187 -17.37 -1.01 -15.94
CA GLY A 187 -16.07 -0.56 -16.43
C GLY A 187 -15.95 0.96 -16.47
N SER A 188 -16.98 1.64 -16.99
CA SER A 188 -17.07 3.11 -17.07
C SER A 188 -17.13 3.76 -15.68
N LEU A 189 -17.90 3.18 -14.75
CA LEU A 189 -18.01 3.63 -13.38
C LEU A 189 -16.65 3.55 -12.64
N PHE A 190 -15.96 2.40 -12.76
CA PHE A 190 -14.65 2.22 -12.12
C PHE A 190 -13.51 2.95 -12.83
N PHE A 191 -13.63 3.24 -14.12
CA PHE A 191 -12.74 4.16 -14.81
C PHE A 191 -12.83 5.55 -14.22
N THR A 192 -14.05 6.10 -14.14
CA THR A 192 -14.30 7.45 -13.63
C THR A 192 -13.85 7.60 -12.18
N THR A 193 -14.23 6.64 -11.31
CA THR A 193 -13.81 6.68 -9.90
C THR A 193 -12.30 6.52 -9.74
N GLY A 194 -11.64 5.76 -10.62
CA GLY A 194 -10.18 5.61 -10.63
C GLY A 194 -9.47 6.90 -11.02
N LEU A 195 -9.95 7.63 -12.02
CA LEU A 195 -9.40 8.94 -12.38
C LEU A 195 -9.60 9.99 -11.28
N ILE A 196 -10.79 10.03 -10.66
CA ILE A 196 -11.07 10.92 -9.52
C ILE A 196 -10.13 10.59 -8.36
N SER A 197 -9.93 9.32 -8.06
CA SER A 197 -9.00 8.86 -7.02
C SER A 197 -7.55 9.29 -7.30
N ALA A 198 -7.09 9.17 -8.54
CA ALA A 198 -5.75 9.61 -8.95
C ALA A 198 -5.59 11.13 -8.79
N ALA A 199 -6.56 11.92 -9.24
CA ALA A 199 -6.55 13.38 -9.09
C ALA A 199 -6.56 13.80 -7.60
N SER A 200 -7.36 13.13 -6.78
CA SER A 200 -7.45 13.42 -5.34
C SER A 200 -6.16 13.13 -4.58
N SER A 201 -5.39 12.12 -4.98
CA SER A 201 -4.11 11.80 -4.35
C SER A 201 -3.07 12.92 -4.51
N ILE A 202 -3.13 13.69 -5.60
CA ILE A 202 -2.26 14.86 -5.81
C ILE A 202 -2.60 15.98 -4.81
N ILE A 203 -3.89 16.20 -4.55
CA ILE A 203 -4.37 17.19 -3.60
C ILE A 203 -3.93 16.86 -2.17
N ALA A 204 -3.90 15.57 -1.83
CA ALA A 204 -3.53 15.09 -0.51
C ALA A 204 -2.12 15.54 -0.07
N ALA A 205 -1.16 15.56 -0.99
CA ALA A 205 0.19 16.01 -0.70
C ALA A 205 0.25 17.49 -0.29
N SER A 206 -0.59 18.32 -0.88
CA SER A 206 -0.71 19.74 -0.52
C SER A 206 -1.43 19.93 0.81
N LEU A 207 -2.44 19.10 1.08
CA LEU A 207 -3.23 19.16 2.30
C LEU A 207 -2.39 18.73 3.52
N SER A 208 -1.58 17.67 3.39
CA SER A 208 -0.74 17.15 4.48
C SER A 208 0.31 18.16 4.96
N ARG A 209 0.80 19.03 4.06
CA ARG A 209 1.71 20.13 4.43
C ARG A 209 1.03 21.25 5.23
N ARG A 210 -0.30 21.40 5.11
CA ARG A 210 -1.05 22.46 5.79
C ARG A 210 -1.60 22.06 7.15
N ILE A 211 -2.14 20.84 7.25
CA ILE A 211 -2.85 20.38 8.46
C ILE A 211 -2.14 19.23 9.20
N GLY A 212 -0.97 18.81 8.69
CA GLY A 212 -0.19 17.70 9.25
C GLY A 212 -0.65 16.32 8.78
N LEU A 213 0.22 15.32 8.95
CA LEU A 213 0.03 13.97 8.40
C LEU A 213 -1.19 13.26 9.02
N VAL A 214 -1.27 13.19 10.36
CA VAL A 214 -2.33 12.46 11.06
C VAL A 214 -3.70 13.09 10.80
N ASN A 215 -3.79 14.42 10.85
CA ASN A 215 -5.05 15.10 10.58
C ASN A 215 -5.51 14.86 9.14
N THR A 216 -4.59 14.94 8.17
CA THR A 216 -4.93 14.65 6.77
C THR A 216 -5.47 13.24 6.61
N MET A 217 -4.80 12.24 7.19
CA MET A 217 -5.27 10.85 7.13
C MET A 217 -6.69 10.72 7.67
N VAL A 218 -6.96 11.25 8.87
CA VAL A 218 -8.28 11.11 9.50
C VAL A 218 -9.36 11.91 8.78
N PHE A 219 -9.12 13.18 8.46
CA PHE A 219 -10.15 14.03 7.84
C PHE A 219 -10.48 13.63 6.41
N THR A 220 -9.61 12.91 5.70
CA THR A 220 -9.92 12.38 4.37
C THR A 220 -10.47 10.97 4.43
N HIS A 221 -9.95 10.11 5.32
CA HIS A 221 -10.34 8.71 5.36
C HIS A 221 -11.66 8.48 6.08
N LEU A 222 -11.95 9.22 7.18
CA LEU A 222 -13.20 9.06 7.94
C LEU A 222 -14.48 9.34 7.10
N PRO A 223 -14.57 10.43 6.31
CA PRO A 223 -15.71 10.61 5.40
C PRO A 223 -15.81 9.51 4.34
N SER A 224 -14.68 9.01 3.84
CA SER A 224 -14.63 7.85 2.94
C SER A 224 -15.18 6.58 3.58
N ALA A 225 -14.88 6.34 4.87
CA ALA A 225 -15.39 5.22 5.65
C ALA A 225 -16.91 5.30 5.86
N ILE A 226 -17.42 6.50 6.15
CA ILE A 226 -18.86 6.77 6.26
C ILE A 226 -19.53 6.53 4.90
N ALA A 227 -18.99 7.09 3.82
CA ALA A 227 -19.51 6.87 2.47
C ALA A 227 -19.55 5.38 2.10
N LEU A 228 -18.52 4.61 2.47
CA LEU A 228 -18.48 3.15 2.27
C LEU A 228 -19.67 2.45 2.96
N SER A 229 -19.97 2.79 4.21
CA SER A 229 -21.10 2.25 4.96
C SER A 229 -22.43 2.59 4.32
N LEU A 230 -22.53 3.73 3.63
CA LEU A 230 -23.76 4.23 3.02
C LEU A 230 -24.01 3.69 1.60
N ILE A 231 -23.01 3.11 0.90
CA ILE A 231 -23.20 2.54 -0.45
C ILE A 231 -24.39 1.56 -0.53
N PRO A 232 -24.58 0.62 0.41
CA PRO A 232 -25.66 -0.36 0.30
C PRO A 232 -27.05 0.17 0.69
N VAL A 233 -27.14 1.33 1.34
CA VAL A 233 -28.38 1.86 1.92
C VAL A 233 -29.37 2.31 0.84
N PRO A 234 -29.01 3.12 -0.17
CA PRO A 234 -29.99 3.62 -1.13
C PRO A 234 -30.60 2.50 -1.99
N ALA A 235 -31.89 2.63 -2.27
CA ALA A 235 -32.57 1.80 -3.26
C ALA A 235 -32.27 2.26 -4.70
N SER A 236 -31.90 3.53 -4.91
CA SER A 236 -31.65 4.12 -6.22
C SER A 236 -30.15 4.11 -6.57
N LEU A 237 -29.87 3.80 -7.82
CA LEU A 237 -28.52 3.76 -8.39
C LEU A 237 -27.74 5.10 -8.26
N PRO A 238 -28.34 6.27 -8.57
CA PRO A 238 -27.59 7.54 -8.52
C PRO A 238 -27.00 7.84 -7.14
N TRP A 239 -27.74 7.56 -6.06
CA TRP A 239 -27.23 7.77 -4.71
C TRP A 239 -26.14 6.77 -4.32
N ALA A 240 -26.25 5.51 -4.75
CA ALA A 240 -25.19 4.53 -4.55
C ALA A 240 -23.90 4.93 -5.29
N ILE A 241 -24.03 5.42 -6.53
CA ILE A 241 -22.89 5.97 -7.30
C ILE A 241 -22.31 7.20 -6.60
N PHE A 242 -23.14 8.10 -6.10
CA PHE A 242 -22.67 9.28 -5.36
C PHE A 242 -21.79 8.88 -4.17
N PHE A 243 -22.22 7.92 -3.35
CA PHE A 243 -21.42 7.44 -2.21
C PHE A 243 -20.15 6.72 -2.67
N LEU A 244 -20.21 5.99 -3.78
CA LEU A 244 -19.01 5.36 -4.34
C LEU A 244 -17.99 6.39 -4.84
N VAL A 245 -18.43 7.43 -5.53
CA VAL A 245 -17.58 8.53 -6.01
C VAL A 245 -16.98 9.29 -4.83
N LEU A 246 -17.81 9.64 -3.84
CA LEU A 246 -17.35 10.32 -2.61
C LEU A 246 -16.30 9.48 -1.88
N ARG A 247 -16.55 8.17 -1.72
CA ARG A 247 -15.57 7.24 -1.16
C ARG A 247 -14.27 7.25 -1.97
N SER A 248 -14.36 7.10 -3.29
CA SER A 248 -13.20 6.98 -4.16
C SER A 248 -12.36 8.26 -4.22
N SER A 249 -12.98 9.43 -4.13
CA SER A 249 -12.29 10.71 -4.11
C SER A 249 -11.45 10.92 -2.84
N MET A 250 -11.85 10.33 -1.72
CA MET A 250 -11.20 10.55 -0.44
C MET A 250 -10.31 9.39 0.00
N ALA A 251 -10.63 8.15 -0.41
CA ALA A 251 -9.93 6.94 0.05
C ALA A 251 -8.45 6.86 -0.37
N SER A 252 -8.03 7.57 -1.41
CA SER A 252 -6.62 7.57 -1.86
C SER A 252 -5.78 8.67 -1.22
N MET A 253 -6.43 9.63 -0.57
CA MET A 253 -5.75 10.80 -0.01
C MET A 253 -4.93 10.48 1.25
N ASP A 254 -5.20 9.37 1.93
CA ASP A 254 -4.44 8.94 3.12
C ASP A 254 -3.12 8.24 2.81
N ILE A 255 -2.91 7.82 1.58
CA ILE A 255 -1.86 6.89 1.20
C ILE A 255 -0.45 7.48 1.38
N ALA A 256 -0.21 8.66 0.83
CA ALA A 256 1.09 9.34 0.96
C ALA A 256 1.32 9.82 2.40
N PRO A 257 0.36 10.47 3.09
CA PRO A 257 0.50 10.81 4.51
C PRO A 257 0.75 9.58 5.40
N LYS A 258 0.11 8.44 5.13
CA LYS A 258 0.31 7.18 5.87
C LYS A 258 1.74 6.66 5.75
N ALA A 259 2.31 6.65 4.54
CA ALA A 259 3.69 6.23 4.32
C ALA A 259 4.69 7.17 5.03
N ALA A 260 4.49 8.48 4.93
CA ALA A 260 5.30 9.48 5.61
C ALA A 260 5.19 9.34 7.15
N PHE A 261 3.98 9.19 7.69
CA PHE A 261 3.74 8.98 9.11
C PHE A 261 4.48 7.74 9.63
N LEU A 262 4.34 6.59 8.96
CA LEU A 262 5.04 5.35 9.33
C LEU A 262 6.56 5.55 9.36
N SER A 263 7.12 6.23 8.37
CA SER A 263 8.55 6.49 8.30
C SER A 263 9.05 7.44 9.40
N ALA A 264 8.20 8.36 9.87
CA ALA A 264 8.53 9.34 10.89
C ALA A 264 8.44 8.78 12.33
N VAL A 265 7.49 7.86 12.58
CA VAL A 265 7.23 7.30 13.91
C VAL A 265 8.20 6.18 14.27
N VAL A 266 8.71 5.43 13.27
CA VAL A 266 9.61 4.30 13.50
C VAL A 266 11.07 4.75 13.50
N LEU A 267 11.87 4.22 14.43
CA LEU A 267 13.31 4.50 14.53
C LEU A 267 14.05 4.13 13.24
N PRO A 268 14.99 4.96 12.75
CA PRO A 268 15.69 4.73 11.49
C PRO A 268 16.33 3.33 11.37
N GLY A 269 16.98 2.85 12.43
CA GLY A 269 17.63 1.52 12.45
C GLY A 269 16.69 0.32 12.45
N GLU A 270 15.42 0.52 12.84
CA GLU A 270 14.40 -0.53 12.91
C GLU A 270 13.34 -0.43 11.80
N ARG A 271 13.39 0.65 11.00
CA ARG A 271 12.35 1.03 10.03
C ARG A 271 12.01 -0.10 9.06
N THR A 272 12.99 -0.67 8.39
CA THR A 272 12.79 -1.75 7.41
C THR A 272 12.11 -2.95 8.03
N ALA A 273 12.57 -3.34 9.22
CA ALA A 273 12.05 -4.49 9.93
C ALA A 273 10.61 -4.29 10.41
N VAL A 274 10.32 -3.14 11.00
CA VAL A 274 8.98 -2.79 11.50
C VAL A 274 8.00 -2.63 10.34
N MET A 275 8.38 -1.96 9.26
CA MET A 275 7.54 -1.82 8.07
C MET A 275 7.25 -3.18 7.43
N GLY A 276 8.24 -4.08 7.36
CA GLY A 276 8.05 -5.45 6.89
C GLY A 276 7.08 -6.23 7.77
N PHE A 277 7.21 -6.13 9.10
CA PHE A 277 6.30 -6.79 10.03
C PHE A 277 4.86 -6.26 9.91
N ILE A 278 4.69 -4.94 9.85
CA ILE A 278 3.38 -4.31 9.62
C ILE A 278 2.78 -4.78 8.29
N ALA A 279 3.58 -4.90 7.23
CA ALA A 279 3.12 -5.39 5.92
C ALA A 279 2.58 -6.83 6.01
N VAL A 280 3.26 -7.72 6.74
CA VAL A 280 2.80 -9.10 6.98
C VAL A 280 1.47 -9.11 7.72
N VAL A 281 1.35 -8.35 8.81
CA VAL A 281 0.11 -8.23 9.60
C VAL A 281 -1.04 -7.71 8.73
N ARG A 282 -0.79 -6.69 7.92
CA ARG A 282 -1.78 -6.13 6.98
C ARG A 282 -2.25 -7.17 5.96
N THR A 283 -1.32 -7.86 5.32
CA THR A 283 -1.64 -8.88 4.31
C THR A 283 -2.46 -10.02 4.91
N PHE A 284 -2.05 -10.52 6.08
CA PHE A 284 -2.79 -11.56 6.78
C PHE A 284 -4.21 -11.12 7.13
N SER A 285 -4.36 -9.94 7.74
CA SER A 285 -5.67 -9.39 8.10
C SER A 285 -6.57 -9.16 6.89
N GLN A 286 -6.01 -8.65 5.80
CA GLN A 286 -6.74 -8.43 4.56
C GLN A 286 -7.22 -9.74 3.93
N SER A 287 -6.44 -10.80 4.01
CA SER A 287 -6.79 -12.14 3.47
C SER A 287 -7.99 -12.77 4.15
N CYS A 288 -8.29 -12.42 5.40
CA CYS A 288 -9.46 -12.90 6.12
C CYS A 288 -10.77 -12.28 5.60
N GLY A 289 -10.70 -11.08 5.02
CA GLY A 289 -11.88 -10.32 4.58
C GLY A 289 -12.76 -11.05 3.56
N PRO A 290 -12.24 -11.54 2.43
CA PRO A 290 -13.05 -12.19 1.40
C PRO A 290 -13.79 -13.44 1.90
N LEU A 291 -13.20 -14.17 2.85
CA LEU A 291 -13.85 -15.33 3.46
C LEU A 291 -15.10 -14.92 4.24
N ILE A 292 -14.97 -13.90 5.09
CA ILE A 292 -16.09 -13.35 5.89
C ILE A 292 -17.18 -12.82 4.95
N THR A 293 -16.78 -12.08 3.93
CA THR A 293 -17.73 -11.50 2.95
C THR A 293 -18.43 -12.58 2.15
N GLY A 294 -17.75 -13.64 1.75
CA GLY A 294 -18.35 -14.78 1.05
C GLY A 294 -19.42 -15.45 1.89
N LEU A 295 -19.17 -15.68 3.19
CA LEU A 295 -20.14 -16.27 4.12
C LEU A 295 -21.37 -15.36 4.31
N LEU A 296 -21.17 -14.04 4.47
CA LEU A 296 -22.25 -13.08 4.60
C LEU A 296 -23.07 -12.93 3.32
N ALA A 297 -22.42 -12.99 2.15
CA ALA A 297 -23.08 -12.98 0.86
C ALA A 297 -23.97 -14.22 0.67
N GLN A 298 -23.47 -15.40 1.02
CA GLN A 298 -24.22 -16.65 0.98
C GLN A 298 -25.44 -16.61 1.90
N ALA A 299 -25.33 -15.95 3.07
CA ALA A 299 -26.43 -15.75 4.02
C ALA A 299 -27.41 -14.64 3.60
N GLY A 300 -27.28 -14.04 2.43
CA GLY A 300 -28.13 -12.92 1.99
C GLY A 300 -27.89 -11.59 2.71
N LYS A 301 -26.83 -11.51 3.52
CA LYS A 301 -26.48 -10.33 4.34
C LYS A 301 -25.30 -9.56 3.78
N PHE A 302 -25.14 -9.52 2.47
CA PHE A 302 -23.99 -8.90 1.82
C PHE A 302 -23.81 -7.41 2.16
N TRP A 303 -24.91 -6.68 2.35
CA TRP A 303 -24.87 -5.27 2.76
C TRP A 303 -24.14 -5.03 4.09
N VAL A 304 -24.15 -6.02 4.99
CA VAL A 304 -23.49 -5.94 6.30
C VAL A 304 -21.98 -5.75 6.14
N THR A 305 -21.36 -6.33 5.11
CA THR A 305 -19.92 -6.22 4.89
C THR A 305 -19.49 -4.76 4.66
N PHE A 306 -20.31 -3.98 3.95
CA PHE A 306 -20.04 -2.56 3.71
C PHE A 306 -20.12 -1.74 5.00
N VAL A 307 -21.16 -2.00 5.80
CA VAL A 307 -21.36 -1.30 7.07
C VAL A 307 -20.23 -1.64 8.05
N VAL A 308 -19.94 -2.92 8.22
CA VAL A 308 -18.84 -3.37 9.11
C VAL A 308 -17.49 -2.84 8.65
N ALA A 309 -17.22 -2.89 7.35
CA ALA A 309 -15.96 -2.35 6.80
C ALA A 309 -15.83 -0.85 7.06
N GLY A 310 -16.90 -0.07 6.86
CA GLY A 310 -16.88 1.35 7.15
C GLY A 310 -16.73 1.66 8.65
N LEU A 311 -17.38 0.92 9.52
CA LEU A 311 -17.23 1.07 10.97
C LEU A 311 -15.81 0.73 11.44
N LEU A 312 -15.21 -0.34 10.93
CA LEU A 312 -13.81 -0.70 11.23
C LEU A 312 -12.82 0.37 10.76
N LYS A 313 -13.05 0.94 9.57
CA LYS A 313 -12.24 2.06 9.07
C LYS A 313 -12.40 3.31 9.92
N ALA A 314 -13.61 3.65 10.31
CA ALA A 314 -13.86 4.77 11.23
C ALA A 314 -13.22 4.53 12.60
N ALA A 315 -13.26 3.31 13.12
CA ALA A 315 -12.58 2.94 14.37
C ALA A 315 -11.05 3.08 14.24
N TYR A 316 -10.48 2.68 13.11
CA TYR A 316 -9.07 2.91 12.79
C TYR A 316 -8.72 4.40 12.80
N ASP A 317 -9.52 5.24 12.13
CA ASP A 317 -9.27 6.68 12.04
C ASP A 317 -9.34 7.37 13.40
N LEU A 318 -10.37 7.05 14.18
CA LEU A 318 -10.53 7.59 15.55
C LEU A 318 -9.43 7.07 16.48
N GLY A 319 -9.05 5.80 16.35
CA GLY A 319 -7.94 5.21 17.10
C GLY A 319 -6.60 5.87 16.76
N LEU A 320 -6.36 6.15 15.49
CA LEU A 320 -5.15 6.86 15.02
C LEU A 320 -5.11 8.27 15.61
N LEU A 321 -6.24 8.99 15.55
CA LEU A 321 -6.33 10.34 16.12
C LEU A 321 -6.10 10.32 17.63
N ALA A 322 -6.74 9.40 18.37
CA ALA A 322 -6.61 9.31 19.82
C ALA A 322 -5.19 8.97 20.28
N LEU A 323 -4.50 8.08 19.57
CA LEU A 323 -3.19 7.60 19.98
C LEU A 323 -2.03 8.47 19.51
N PHE A 324 -2.19 9.20 18.39
CA PHE A 324 -1.08 9.89 17.74
C PHE A 324 -1.28 11.39 17.50
N LYS A 325 -2.42 11.99 17.87
CA LYS A 325 -2.68 13.44 17.72
C LYS A 325 -1.64 14.33 18.43
N GLY A 326 -0.99 13.84 19.49
CA GLY A 326 0.01 14.58 20.26
C GLY A 326 1.46 14.26 19.93
N HIS A 327 1.71 13.29 19.07
CA HIS A 327 3.06 12.95 18.62
C HIS A 327 3.47 13.94 17.54
N LYS A 328 4.24 14.98 17.91
CA LYS A 328 4.98 15.79 16.94
C LYS A 328 5.91 14.85 16.18
N THR A 329 5.71 14.73 14.89
CA THR A 329 6.66 14.02 14.03
C THR A 329 8.02 14.71 14.15
N ARG A 330 9.11 13.93 14.22
CA ARG A 330 10.48 14.47 14.37
C ARG A 330 10.82 15.54 13.34
N ASP A 331 10.21 15.50 12.17
CA ASP A 331 10.42 16.50 11.11
C ASP A 331 9.76 17.84 11.43
N GLU A 332 8.64 17.85 12.17
CA GLU A 332 8.00 19.10 12.64
C GLU A 332 8.77 19.72 13.82
N GLY A 333 9.57 18.93 14.55
CA GLY A 333 10.43 19.43 15.64
C GLY A 333 11.76 20.03 15.15
N GLY A 334 12.23 19.64 13.94
CA GLY A 334 13.50 20.13 13.37
C GLY A 334 13.41 21.53 12.74
N ASP A 335 12.24 21.87 12.19
CA ASP A 335 12.01 23.18 11.55
C ASP A 335 11.86 24.31 12.58
N GLY A 336 11.39 23.98 13.80
CA GLY A 336 11.33 24.93 14.91
C GLY A 336 12.70 25.32 15.50
N ARG A 337 13.71 24.43 15.40
CA ARG A 337 15.07 24.74 15.87
C ARG A 337 15.85 25.60 14.88
N LYS A 338 15.67 25.41 13.57
CA LYS A 338 16.32 26.25 12.57
C LYS A 338 15.81 27.70 12.57
N LYS A 339 14.54 27.94 12.91
CA LYS A 339 14.00 29.31 13.02
C LYS A 339 14.47 30.07 14.24
N VAL A 340 14.92 29.38 15.28
CA VAL A 340 15.46 30.03 16.50
C VAL A 340 16.96 30.34 16.34
N GLU A 341 17.70 29.56 15.54
CA GLU A 341 19.11 29.79 15.23
C GLU A 341 19.33 30.90 14.19
N ASP A 342 18.34 31.21 13.37
CA ASP A 342 18.38 32.29 12.37
C ASP A 342 17.90 33.66 12.94
N GLU A 343 17.39 33.70 14.19
CA GLU A 343 16.95 34.93 14.89
C GLU A 343 17.89 35.36 16.04
N GLU A 344 18.99 34.63 16.33
CA GLU A 344 20.08 35.02 17.21
C GLU A 344 21.32 35.47 16.40
#